data_77e04e28b8e2e7ac3ca928097c6557f6
#
_entry.id   77e04e28b8e2e7ac3ca928097c6557f6
#
_cell.length_a   1.000
_cell.length_b   1.000
_cell.length_c   1.000
_cell.angle_alpha   90.00
_cell.angle_beta   90.00
_cell.angle_gamma   90.00
#
_symmetry.space_group_name_H-M   'P 1'
#
loop_
_entity.id
_entity.type
_entity.pdbx_description
1 polymer ?
#
loop_
_entity_poly.entity_id
_entity_poly.type
_entity_poly.pdbx_seq_one_letter_code
_entity_poly.pdbx_strand_id
1 'polypeptide(L)'
;FGQDYLTAPIVLVNHPLTGDSRVTGEFGWWSKLIGEGKTIDTHKFAIISFNIPGNGFDGNLIDDFEPWNAGSIASFFYEGLKILGIGHLHTVIGGSLGAGISWEIAALYPNFVTNLIPVGGDWKSTDWMIANTFLQKQILSTNPRPLEIARMHAMLCYRTPQSFKIRFNRSKNNSLGVFNVETWLSHHGKKLTERFQVQAYKTMNHLLGSID
;
A
#
# COMPACT_ATOMS: atom_id res chain seq x y z
N PHE A 1 15.71 -9.03 0.42
CA PHE A 1 15.79 -9.90 -0.77
C PHE A 1 16.94 -9.44 -1.67
N GLY A 2 17.43 -10.32 -2.54
CA GLY A 2 18.49 -10.00 -3.49
C GLY A 2 19.88 -10.01 -2.88
N GLN A 3 20.69 -9.00 -3.22
CA GLN A 3 22.08 -8.92 -2.82
C GLN A 3 22.26 -8.51 -1.36
N ASP A 4 23.48 -8.65 -0.86
CA ASP A 4 23.85 -8.15 0.46
C ASP A 4 23.76 -6.62 0.50
N TYR A 5 22.97 -6.09 1.44
CA TYR A 5 22.74 -4.65 1.60
C TYR A 5 23.96 -3.86 2.08
N LEU A 6 25.01 -4.55 2.57
CA LEU A 6 26.27 -3.91 2.95
C LEU A 6 27.15 -3.58 1.74
N THR A 7 26.92 -4.22 0.59
CA THR A 7 27.80 -4.11 -0.57
C THR A 7 27.08 -3.69 -1.87
N ALA A 8 25.78 -3.95 -1.97
CA ALA A 8 25.01 -3.65 -3.18
C ALA A 8 24.17 -2.36 -3.04
N PRO A 9 23.80 -1.70 -4.16
CA PRO A 9 22.88 -0.60 -4.14
C PRO A 9 21.52 -1.02 -3.57
N ILE A 10 20.98 -0.22 -2.63
CA ILE A 10 19.77 -0.56 -1.87
C ILE A 10 18.54 0.07 -2.51
N VAL A 11 17.50 -0.73 -2.71
CA VAL A 11 16.16 -0.30 -3.09
C VAL A 11 15.22 -0.55 -1.90
N LEU A 12 14.72 0.53 -1.29
CA LEU A 12 13.65 0.46 -0.31
C LEU A 12 12.30 0.41 -1.03
N VAL A 13 11.48 -0.58 -0.70
CA VAL A 13 10.16 -0.78 -1.30
C VAL A 13 9.07 -0.61 -0.24
N ASN A 14 8.24 0.42 -0.38
CA ASN A 14 7.13 0.72 0.53
C ASN A 14 5.81 0.18 -0.02
N HIS A 15 5.13 -0.65 0.77
CA HIS A 15 3.92 -1.35 0.34
C HIS A 15 2.66 -0.45 0.35
N PRO A 16 1.63 -0.78 -0.49
CA PRO A 16 0.35 -0.09 -0.48
C PRO A 16 -0.47 -0.43 0.77
N LEU A 17 -1.61 0.27 0.97
CA LEU A 17 -2.48 0.18 2.15
C LEU A 17 -2.74 -1.26 2.63
N THR A 18 -3.04 -2.19 1.75
CA THR A 18 -3.31 -3.59 2.08
C THR A 18 -2.16 -4.54 1.69
N GLY A 19 -0.95 -4.00 1.55
CA GLY A 19 0.26 -4.76 1.28
C GLY A 19 1.00 -5.18 2.55
N ASP A 20 2.14 -5.80 2.34
CA ASP A 20 3.10 -6.19 3.37
C ASP A 20 4.53 -6.20 2.80
N SER A 21 5.52 -6.55 3.61
CA SER A 21 6.93 -6.58 3.22
C SER A 21 7.32 -7.66 2.20
N ARG A 22 6.39 -8.57 1.81
CA ARG A 22 6.64 -9.59 0.79
C ARG A 22 6.48 -8.99 -0.60
N VAL A 23 7.50 -8.29 -1.07
CA VAL A 23 7.45 -7.54 -2.35
C VAL A 23 7.82 -8.40 -3.55
N THR A 24 8.54 -9.51 -3.37
CA THR A 24 8.99 -10.43 -4.42
C THR A 24 8.85 -11.89 -3.98
N GLY A 25 9.24 -12.84 -4.85
CA GLY A 25 9.05 -14.27 -4.62
C GLY A 25 7.64 -14.75 -4.96
N GLU A 26 7.30 -15.97 -4.56
CA GLU A 26 6.03 -16.64 -4.88
C GLU A 26 4.81 -15.85 -4.42
N PHE A 27 4.85 -15.26 -3.21
CA PHE A 27 3.75 -14.50 -2.61
C PHE A 27 3.94 -12.98 -2.70
N GLY A 28 4.95 -12.53 -3.44
CA GLY A 28 5.27 -11.11 -3.56
C GLY A 28 4.25 -10.36 -4.42
N TRP A 29 3.70 -9.28 -3.85
CA TRP A 29 2.69 -8.48 -4.56
C TRP A 29 3.25 -7.68 -5.76
N TRP A 30 4.56 -7.46 -5.83
CA TRP A 30 5.29 -6.88 -6.97
C TRP A 30 6.26 -7.85 -7.65
N SER A 31 6.06 -9.13 -7.49
CA SER A 31 6.90 -10.18 -8.09
C SER A 31 7.02 -10.11 -9.62
N LYS A 32 6.12 -9.37 -10.31
CA LYS A 32 6.26 -9.09 -11.75
C LYS A 32 7.29 -7.99 -12.06
N LEU A 33 7.56 -7.09 -11.12
CA LEU A 33 8.48 -5.96 -11.24
C LEU A 33 9.83 -6.26 -10.61
N ILE A 34 9.83 -6.97 -9.46
CA ILE A 34 11.00 -7.24 -8.62
C ILE A 34 11.34 -8.72 -8.69
N GLY A 35 12.57 -9.07 -9.02
CA GLY A 35 13.05 -10.46 -9.10
C GLY A 35 14.26 -10.59 -10.01
N GLU A 36 14.75 -11.81 -10.16
CA GLU A 36 15.89 -12.12 -11.03
C GLU A 36 15.60 -11.76 -12.49
N GLY A 37 16.47 -10.94 -13.09
CA GLY A 37 16.34 -10.48 -14.46
C GLY A 37 15.13 -9.58 -14.74
N LYS A 38 14.44 -9.08 -13.69
CA LYS A 38 13.29 -8.16 -13.84
C LYS A 38 13.72 -6.71 -13.79
N THR A 39 12.78 -5.78 -13.90
CA THR A 39 13.05 -4.33 -13.92
C THR A 39 13.83 -3.90 -12.68
N ILE A 40 13.45 -4.39 -11.50
CA ILE A 40 14.24 -4.27 -10.26
C ILE A 40 14.90 -5.65 -10.06
N ASP A 41 16.13 -5.75 -10.54
CA ASP A 41 16.84 -7.02 -10.64
C ASP A 41 17.51 -7.37 -9.30
N THR A 42 17.08 -8.47 -8.70
CA THR A 42 17.64 -8.98 -7.44
C THR A 42 19.07 -9.51 -7.58
N HIS A 43 19.63 -9.67 -8.80
CA HIS A 43 21.06 -9.92 -9.02
C HIS A 43 21.91 -8.65 -8.89
N LYS A 44 21.32 -7.45 -8.91
CA LYS A 44 22.01 -6.17 -8.89
C LYS A 44 21.77 -5.37 -7.63
N PHE A 45 20.60 -5.52 -7.04
CA PHE A 45 20.13 -4.70 -5.93
C PHE A 45 19.88 -5.52 -4.65
N ALA A 46 20.15 -4.89 -3.53
CA ALA A 46 19.60 -5.31 -2.24
C ALA A 46 18.21 -4.68 -2.08
N ILE A 47 17.18 -5.50 -1.86
CA ILE A 47 15.81 -5.04 -1.70
C ILE A 47 15.43 -5.10 -0.24
N ILE A 48 15.07 -3.95 0.32
CA ILE A 48 14.56 -3.82 1.70
C ILE A 48 13.09 -3.41 1.64
N SER A 49 12.28 -4.01 2.50
CA SER A 49 10.89 -3.62 2.69
C SER A 49 10.51 -3.84 4.14
N PHE A 50 9.92 -2.83 4.77
CA PHE A 50 9.35 -2.91 6.10
C PHE A 50 7.84 -3.12 6.03
N ASN A 51 7.27 -3.76 7.05
CA ASN A 51 5.85 -3.63 7.30
C ASN A 51 5.57 -2.26 7.92
N ILE A 52 4.57 -1.55 7.40
CA ILE A 52 4.10 -0.33 8.04
C ILE A 52 3.53 -0.73 9.40
N PRO A 53 3.98 -0.12 10.52
CA PRO A 53 3.48 -0.45 11.85
C PRO A 53 1.96 -0.42 11.92
N GLY A 54 1.37 -1.44 12.51
CA GLY A 54 -0.08 -1.60 12.62
C GLY A 54 -0.78 -2.16 11.37
N ASN A 55 -0.03 -2.60 10.33
CA ASN A 55 -0.65 -3.29 9.18
C ASN A 55 -1.14 -4.71 9.50
N GLY A 56 -0.83 -5.22 10.69
CA GLY A 56 -1.29 -6.52 11.19
C GLY A 56 -0.61 -7.74 10.57
N PHE A 57 0.41 -7.56 9.74
CA PHE A 57 1.09 -8.69 9.08
C PHE A 57 1.84 -9.58 10.07
N ASP A 58 2.44 -8.97 11.08
CA ASP A 58 3.15 -9.64 12.18
C ASP A 58 2.24 -9.96 13.39
N GLY A 59 0.94 -9.75 13.25
CA GLY A 59 -0.05 -9.90 14.32
C GLY A 59 -0.18 -8.67 15.23
N ASN A 60 0.68 -7.65 15.07
CA ASN A 60 0.61 -6.43 15.87
C ASN A 60 -0.33 -5.41 15.24
N LEU A 61 -1.22 -4.86 16.07
CA LEU A 61 -2.18 -3.82 15.72
C LEU A 61 -1.91 -2.59 16.58
N ILE A 62 -2.28 -1.42 16.07
CA ILE A 62 -2.20 -0.16 16.82
C ILE A 62 -3.65 0.30 17.06
N ASP A 63 -4.04 0.41 18.34
CA ASP A 63 -5.37 0.89 18.70
C ASP A 63 -5.44 2.42 18.71
N ASP A 64 -4.41 3.06 19.27
CA ASP A 64 -4.25 4.52 19.29
C ASP A 64 -3.33 4.95 18.14
N PHE A 65 -3.91 5.05 16.93
CA PHE A 65 -3.17 5.40 15.71
C PHE A 65 -3.29 6.89 15.34
N GLU A 66 -4.18 7.64 15.96
CA GLU A 66 -4.41 9.06 15.66
C GLU A 66 -3.14 9.93 15.75
N PRO A 67 -2.19 9.70 16.67
CA PRO A 67 -0.94 10.47 16.72
C PRO A 67 0.03 10.17 15.57
N TRP A 68 -0.17 9.09 14.81
CA TRP A 68 0.72 8.68 13.75
C TRP A 68 0.32 9.32 12.41
N ASN A 69 1.31 9.69 11.61
CA ASN A 69 1.11 10.20 10.24
C ASN A 69 2.17 9.60 9.30
N ALA A 70 2.07 9.88 8.00
CA ALA A 70 3.01 9.34 7.00
C ALA A 70 4.46 9.75 7.27
N GLY A 71 4.69 11.00 7.72
CA GLY A 71 6.01 11.49 8.11
C GLY A 71 6.60 10.77 9.34
N SER A 72 5.75 10.42 10.34
CA SER A 72 6.18 9.60 11.48
C SER A 72 6.65 8.21 11.02
N ILE A 73 5.92 7.59 10.09
CA ILE A 73 6.29 6.29 9.53
C ILE A 73 7.60 6.41 8.72
N ALA A 74 7.75 7.47 7.93
CA ALA A 74 8.98 7.74 7.18
C ALA A 74 10.19 7.87 8.10
N SER A 75 10.03 8.61 9.21
CA SER A 75 11.07 8.76 10.23
C SER A 75 11.39 7.44 10.93
N PHE A 76 10.37 6.65 11.25
CA PHE A 76 10.56 5.32 11.83
C PHE A 76 11.34 4.38 10.90
N PHE A 77 11.05 4.40 9.60
CA PHE A 77 11.80 3.61 8.61
C PHE A 77 13.23 4.10 8.45
N TYR A 78 13.45 5.42 8.46
CA TYR A 78 14.78 6.00 8.42
C TYR A 78 15.63 5.54 9.61
N GLU A 79 15.09 5.60 10.83
CA GLU A 79 15.81 5.12 12.03
C GLU A 79 16.10 3.62 11.96
N GLY A 80 15.16 2.81 11.47
CA GLY A 80 15.37 1.38 11.23
C GLY A 80 16.52 1.12 10.25
N LEU A 81 16.62 1.89 9.17
CA LEU A 81 17.71 1.81 8.20
C LEU A 81 19.04 2.24 8.82
N LYS A 82 19.06 3.27 9.67
CA LYS A 82 20.26 3.70 10.40
C LYS A 82 20.76 2.62 11.38
N ILE A 83 19.85 1.94 12.08
CA ILE A 83 20.20 0.83 12.97
C ILE A 83 20.84 -0.32 12.18
N LEU A 84 20.43 -0.57 10.94
CA LEU A 84 21.04 -1.54 10.05
C LEU A 84 22.40 -1.08 9.47
N GLY A 85 22.86 0.12 9.82
CA GLY A 85 24.11 0.70 9.29
C GLY A 85 23.98 1.27 7.87
N ILE A 86 22.75 1.45 7.36
CA ILE A 86 22.50 1.96 6.04
C ILE A 86 22.55 3.48 6.06
N GLY A 87 23.52 4.05 5.36
CA GLY A 87 23.75 5.50 5.27
C GLY A 87 23.09 6.16 4.05
N HIS A 88 22.66 5.37 3.06
CA HIS A 88 22.13 5.91 1.80
C HIS A 88 21.29 4.85 1.05
N LEU A 89 20.26 5.32 0.35
CA LEU A 89 19.43 4.51 -0.54
C LEU A 89 19.68 4.89 -1.99
N HIS A 90 19.97 3.90 -2.84
CA HIS A 90 19.98 4.09 -4.28
C HIS A 90 18.60 4.51 -4.80
N THR A 91 17.54 3.85 -4.30
CA THR A 91 16.17 4.14 -4.73
C THR A 91 15.20 3.90 -3.56
N VAL A 92 14.23 4.81 -3.41
CA VAL A 92 12.99 4.52 -2.69
C VAL A 92 11.84 4.43 -3.70
N ILE A 93 11.07 3.35 -3.65
CA ILE A 93 9.89 3.14 -4.48
C ILE A 93 8.71 2.70 -3.63
N GLY A 94 7.55 3.23 -3.90
CA GLY A 94 6.35 2.85 -3.16
C GLY A 94 5.09 2.92 -4.01
N GLY A 95 4.09 2.11 -3.65
CA GLY A 95 2.78 2.10 -4.29
C GLY A 95 1.70 2.73 -3.41
N SER A 96 0.87 3.64 -3.94
CA SER A 96 -0.26 4.24 -3.21
C SER A 96 0.18 4.86 -1.87
N LEU A 97 -0.30 4.39 -0.70
CA LEU A 97 0.18 4.82 0.62
C LEU A 97 1.72 4.74 0.71
N GLY A 98 2.32 3.65 0.20
CA GLY A 98 3.78 3.52 0.15
C GLY A 98 4.46 4.58 -0.72
N ALA A 99 3.79 5.11 -1.75
CA ALA A 99 4.30 6.24 -2.53
C ALA A 99 4.33 7.52 -1.69
N GLY A 100 3.28 7.80 -0.91
CA GLY A 100 3.27 8.91 0.04
C GLY A 100 4.40 8.82 1.06
N ILE A 101 4.58 7.65 1.69
CA ILE A 101 5.70 7.42 2.62
C ILE A 101 7.05 7.60 1.92
N SER A 102 7.17 7.21 0.64
CA SER A 102 8.40 7.41 -0.13
C SER A 102 8.68 8.90 -0.38
N TRP A 103 7.64 9.71 -0.63
CA TRP A 103 7.74 11.16 -0.71
C TRP A 103 8.21 11.77 0.61
N GLU A 104 7.62 11.36 1.73
CA GLU A 104 7.99 11.81 3.08
C GLU A 104 9.46 11.49 3.40
N ILE A 105 9.94 10.28 3.08
CA ILE A 105 11.35 9.91 3.28
C ILE A 105 12.26 10.84 2.47
N ALA A 106 11.94 11.09 1.20
CA ALA A 106 12.76 11.95 0.35
C ALA A 106 12.74 13.43 0.78
N ALA A 107 11.60 13.92 1.27
CA ALA A 107 11.44 15.29 1.75
C ALA A 107 12.16 15.51 3.09
N LEU A 108 11.98 14.60 4.05
CA LEU A 108 12.59 14.70 5.38
C LEU A 108 14.11 14.46 5.35
N TYR A 109 14.57 13.60 4.45
CA TYR A 109 15.96 13.16 4.36
C TYR A 109 16.53 13.29 2.92
N PRO A 110 16.63 14.51 2.36
CA PRO A 110 16.92 14.75 0.94
C PRO A 110 18.28 14.20 0.47
N ASN A 111 19.25 14.09 1.36
CA ASN A 111 20.58 13.53 1.05
C ASN A 111 20.68 12.03 1.26
N PHE A 112 19.59 11.39 1.70
CA PHE A 112 19.56 9.96 2.01
C PHE A 112 19.13 9.09 0.81
N VAL A 113 18.48 9.70 -0.20
CA VAL A 113 17.88 8.99 -1.33
C VAL A 113 18.36 9.58 -2.65
N THR A 114 18.90 8.76 -3.56
CA THR A 114 19.25 9.21 -4.92
C THR A 114 18.03 9.29 -5.83
N ASN A 115 17.19 8.26 -5.85
CA ASN A 115 16.05 8.15 -6.76
C ASN A 115 14.75 7.92 -5.99
N LEU A 116 13.72 8.71 -6.30
CA LEU A 116 12.37 8.55 -5.79
C LEU A 116 11.43 8.12 -6.91
N ILE A 117 10.73 7.00 -6.71
CA ILE A 117 9.77 6.45 -7.68
C ILE A 117 8.40 6.26 -6.99
N PRO A 118 7.55 7.29 -6.92
CA PRO A 118 6.21 7.16 -6.39
C PRO A 118 5.26 6.60 -7.46
N VAL A 119 4.54 5.52 -7.14
CA VAL A 119 3.63 4.84 -8.06
C VAL A 119 2.19 4.96 -7.58
N GLY A 120 1.37 5.71 -8.29
CA GLY A 120 -0.06 5.86 -7.97
C GLY A 120 -0.32 6.49 -6.61
N GLY A 121 0.51 7.43 -6.20
CA GLY A 121 0.37 8.24 -4.99
C GLY A 121 0.88 9.64 -5.21
N ASP A 122 0.41 10.58 -4.39
CA ASP A 122 0.78 11.99 -4.43
C ASP A 122 1.70 12.34 -3.25
N TRP A 123 2.36 13.49 -3.34
CA TRP A 123 3.21 14.04 -2.28
C TRP A 123 2.38 14.67 -1.15
N LYS A 124 1.10 14.96 -1.44
CA LYS A 124 0.14 15.55 -0.50
C LYS A 124 -1.24 14.98 -0.76
N SER A 125 -1.95 14.60 0.30
CA SER A 125 -3.35 14.15 0.18
C SER A 125 -4.25 15.25 -0.35
N THR A 126 -4.81 15.03 -1.54
CA THR A 126 -5.78 15.94 -2.17
C THR A 126 -7.12 15.92 -1.45
N ASP A 127 -7.98 16.94 -1.65
CA ASP A 127 -9.35 16.94 -1.13
C ASP A 127 -10.13 15.69 -1.53
N TRP A 128 -9.90 15.16 -2.73
CA TRP A 128 -10.49 13.89 -3.18
C TRP A 128 -10.02 12.71 -2.32
N MET A 129 -8.74 12.63 -1.99
CA MET A 129 -8.19 11.56 -1.14
C MET A 129 -8.69 11.72 0.30
N ILE A 130 -8.71 12.93 0.84
CA ILE A 130 -9.24 13.23 2.18
C ILE A 130 -10.72 12.82 2.27
N ALA A 131 -11.54 13.17 1.26
CA ALA A 131 -12.95 12.77 1.21
C ALA A 131 -13.10 11.23 1.15
N ASN A 132 -12.27 10.54 0.36
CA ASN A 132 -12.26 9.08 0.29
C ASN A 132 -11.88 8.44 1.62
N THR A 133 -10.81 8.90 2.27
CA THR A 133 -10.38 8.34 3.58
C THR A 133 -11.40 8.63 4.66
N PHE A 134 -12.07 9.79 4.64
CA PHE A 134 -13.18 10.08 5.53
C PHE A 134 -14.35 9.11 5.32
N LEU A 135 -14.79 8.90 4.07
CA LEU A 135 -15.87 7.95 3.76
C LEU A 135 -15.49 6.52 4.18
N GLN A 136 -14.27 6.10 3.94
CA GLN A 136 -13.74 4.82 4.41
C GLN A 136 -13.81 4.71 5.94
N LYS A 137 -13.44 5.77 6.69
CA LYS A 137 -13.54 5.82 8.15
C LYS A 137 -14.99 5.61 8.61
N GLN A 138 -15.97 6.23 7.95
CA GLN A 138 -17.40 6.04 8.27
C GLN A 138 -17.83 4.59 8.02
N ILE A 139 -17.50 4.02 6.87
CA ILE A 139 -17.81 2.62 6.53
C ILE A 139 -17.21 1.67 7.58
N LEU A 140 -15.94 1.86 7.96
CA LEU A 140 -15.23 1.01 8.92
C LEU A 140 -15.77 1.09 10.34
N SER A 141 -16.47 2.17 10.69
CA SER A 141 -16.99 2.41 12.04
C SER A 141 -18.46 2.00 12.20
N THR A 142 -19.26 2.03 11.15
CA THR A 142 -20.72 1.92 11.23
C THR A 142 -21.31 0.69 10.52
N ASN A 143 -20.57 0.05 9.64
CA ASN A 143 -21.10 -1.05 8.82
C ASN A 143 -20.89 -2.42 9.51
N PRO A 144 -21.88 -3.34 9.47
CA PRO A 144 -21.74 -4.69 10.04
C PRO A 144 -20.73 -5.58 9.26
N ARG A 145 -20.41 -5.21 8.02
CA ARG A 145 -19.35 -5.84 7.19
C ARG A 145 -18.31 -4.81 6.77
N PRO A 146 -17.61 -4.19 7.75
CA PRO A 146 -16.87 -2.96 7.52
C PRO A 146 -15.77 -3.12 6.47
N LEU A 147 -14.94 -4.14 6.59
CA LEU A 147 -13.80 -4.36 5.69
C LEU A 147 -14.24 -4.75 4.28
N GLU A 148 -15.27 -5.59 4.17
CA GLU A 148 -15.84 -6.00 2.88
C GLU A 148 -16.36 -4.79 2.09
N ILE A 149 -17.16 -3.93 2.73
CA ILE A 149 -17.74 -2.77 2.06
C ILE A 149 -16.68 -1.70 1.78
N ALA A 150 -15.75 -1.47 2.70
CA ALA A 150 -14.61 -0.58 2.46
C ALA A 150 -13.80 -1.02 1.21
N ARG A 151 -13.57 -2.32 1.06
CA ARG A 151 -12.89 -2.85 -0.13
C ARG A 151 -13.69 -2.67 -1.41
N MET A 152 -15.01 -2.91 -1.37
CA MET A 152 -15.88 -2.67 -2.53
C MET A 152 -15.80 -1.21 -2.99
N HIS A 153 -15.88 -0.27 -2.05
CA HIS A 153 -15.72 1.16 -2.35
C HIS A 153 -14.35 1.47 -2.95
N ALA A 154 -13.26 0.98 -2.36
CA ALA A 154 -11.92 1.17 -2.90
C ALA A 154 -11.78 0.64 -4.34
N MET A 155 -12.41 -0.50 -4.65
CA MET A 155 -12.38 -1.08 -6.00
C MET A 155 -13.07 -0.20 -7.05
N LEU A 156 -14.05 0.63 -6.67
CA LEU A 156 -14.63 1.65 -7.55
C LEU A 156 -13.61 2.76 -7.85
N CYS A 157 -12.88 3.22 -6.83
CA CYS A 157 -11.90 4.31 -6.97
C CYS A 157 -10.69 3.94 -7.84
N TYR A 158 -10.36 2.64 -7.95
CA TYR A 158 -9.21 2.16 -8.76
C TYR A 158 -9.48 2.09 -10.26
N ARG A 159 -10.68 2.37 -10.72
CA ARG A 159 -11.08 2.23 -12.11
C ARG A 159 -11.96 3.39 -12.58
N THR A 160 -11.87 3.68 -13.88
CA THR A 160 -12.74 4.68 -14.50
C THR A 160 -14.09 4.08 -14.87
N PRO A 161 -15.18 4.88 -14.98
CA PRO A 161 -16.46 4.42 -15.52
C PRO A 161 -16.35 3.76 -16.90
N GLN A 162 -15.44 4.25 -17.75
CA GLN A 162 -15.17 3.66 -19.05
C GLN A 162 -14.57 2.24 -18.92
N SER A 163 -13.66 2.02 -18.00
CA SER A 163 -13.09 0.68 -17.71
C SER A 163 -14.18 -0.30 -17.25
N PHE A 164 -15.12 0.16 -16.41
CA PHE A 164 -16.28 -0.65 -16.00
C PHE A 164 -17.18 -1.00 -17.18
N LYS A 165 -17.48 -0.02 -18.05
CA LYS A 165 -18.29 -0.24 -19.25
C LYS A 165 -17.65 -1.31 -20.15
N ILE A 166 -16.36 -1.19 -20.45
CA ILE A 166 -15.64 -2.16 -21.29
C ILE A 166 -15.66 -3.56 -20.66
N ARG A 167 -15.42 -3.66 -19.35
CA ARG A 167 -15.30 -4.93 -18.67
C ARG A 167 -16.62 -5.66 -18.46
N PHE A 168 -17.68 -4.96 -18.09
CA PHE A 168 -18.93 -5.57 -17.64
C PHE A 168 -20.09 -5.39 -18.62
N ASN A 169 -20.14 -4.29 -19.33
CA ASN A 169 -21.18 -3.97 -20.35
C ASN A 169 -22.60 -4.38 -19.94
N ARG A 170 -22.98 -4.10 -18.67
CA ARG A 170 -24.27 -4.48 -18.07
C ARG A 170 -24.59 -5.99 -18.10
N SER A 171 -23.59 -6.84 -18.31
CA SER A 171 -23.78 -8.30 -18.32
C SER A 171 -24.26 -8.81 -16.95
N LYS A 172 -25.08 -9.86 -16.97
CA LYS A 172 -25.66 -10.49 -15.77
C LYS A 172 -25.08 -11.86 -15.51
N ASN A 173 -25.00 -12.21 -14.24
CA ASN A 173 -24.83 -13.58 -13.78
C ASN A 173 -26.18 -14.29 -13.82
N ASN A 174 -26.36 -15.19 -14.77
CA ASN A 174 -27.64 -15.84 -15.00
C ASN A 174 -28.11 -16.72 -13.83
N SER A 175 -27.19 -17.31 -13.08
CA SER A 175 -27.52 -18.17 -11.92
C SER A 175 -27.93 -17.37 -10.69
N LEU A 176 -27.42 -16.13 -10.53
CA LEU A 176 -27.70 -15.29 -9.37
C LEU A 176 -28.70 -14.16 -9.65
N GLY A 177 -29.02 -13.90 -10.91
CA GLY A 177 -29.95 -12.83 -11.31
C GLY A 177 -29.44 -11.40 -11.12
N VAL A 178 -28.16 -11.22 -10.75
CA VAL A 178 -27.53 -9.92 -10.48
C VAL A 178 -26.51 -9.55 -11.55
N PHE A 179 -26.07 -8.29 -11.60
CA PHE A 179 -25.03 -7.88 -12.56
C PHE A 179 -23.66 -8.46 -12.20
N ASN A 180 -22.83 -8.78 -13.19
CA ASN A 180 -21.48 -9.29 -12.99
C ASN A 180 -20.58 -8.32 -12.25
N VAL A 181 -20.81 -7.02 -12.32
CA VAL A 181 -20.08 -6.01 -11.53
C VAL A 181 -20.35 -6.15 -10.04
N GLU A 182 -21.58 -6.54 -9.64
CA GLU A 182 -21.93 -6.73 -8.23
C GLU A 182 -21.22 -7.96 -7.65
N THR A 183 -21.22 -9.08 -8.40
CA THR A 183 -20.48 -10.29 -8.00
C THR A 183 -18.97 -10.04 -7.92
N TRP A 184 -18.43 -9.23 -8.84
CA TRP A 184 -17.02 -8.88 -8.84
C TRP A 184 -16.64 -8.03 -7.62
N LEU A 185 -17.44 -7.01 -7.27
CA LEU A 185 -17.22 -6.20 -6.06
C LEU A 185 -17.29 -7.07 -4.80
N SER A 186 -18.36 -7.90 -4.67
CA SER A 186 -18.53 -8.80 -3.54
C SER A 186 -17.37 -9.78 -3.38
N HIS A 187 -16.86 -10.34 -4.49
CA HIS A 187 -15.69 -11.22 -4.47
C HIS A 187 -14.45 -10.49 -3.91
N HIS A 188 -14.18 -9.27 -4.37
CA HIS A 188 -13.03 -8.50 -3.87
C HIS A 188 -13.18 -8.10 -2.41
N GLY A 189 -14.40 -7.77 -1.98
CA GLY A 189 -14.69 -7.48 -0.58
C GLY A 189 -14.38 -8.68 0.31
N LYS A 190 -14.98 -9.83 0.02
CA LYS A 190 -14.76 -11.09 0.76
C LYS A 190 -13.29 -11.49 0.79
N LYS A 191 -12.61 -11.48 -0.36
CA LYS A 191 -11.20 -11.84 -0.46
C LYS A 191 -10.30 -10.99 0.46
N LEU A 192 -10.64 -9.72 0.74
CA LEU A 192 -9.86 -8.91 1.67
C LEU A 192 -10.06 -9.37 3.11
N THR A 193 -11.27 -9.76 3.51
CA THR A 193 -11.55 -10.21 4.89
C THR A 193 -10.81 -11.49 5.27
N GLU A 194 -10.37 -12.28 4.29
CA GLU A 194 -9.60 -13.51 4.51
C GLU A 194 -8.16 -13.25 4.94
N ARG A 195 -7.63 -12.06 4.69
CA ARG A 195 -6.19 -11.76 4.86
C ARG A 195 -5.87 -10.44 5.56
N PHE A 196 -6.86 -9.63 5.89
CA PHE A 196 -6.65 -8.30 6.46
C PHE A 196 -7.62 -8.06 7.62
N GLN A 197 -7.22 -7.24 8.59
CA GLN A 197 -8.00 -6.95 9.78
C GLN A 197 -8.59 -5.54 9.72
N VAL A 198 -9.75 -5.35 10.34
CA VAL A 198 -10.45 -4.06 10.37
C VAL A 198 -9.58 -2.97 11.01
N GLN A 199 -8.94 -3.28 12.15
CA GLN A 199 -8.08 -2.33 12.86
C GLN A 199 -6.86 -1.93 12.02
N ALA A 200 -6.21 -2.89 11.37
CA ALA A 200 -5.12 -2.62 10.44
C ALA A 200 -5.57 -1.69 9.29
N TYR A 201 -6.77 -1.93 8.74
CA TYR A 201 -7.30 -1.07 7.67
C TYR A 201 -7.59 0.35 8.16
N LYS A 202 -8.12 0.51 9.39
CA LYS A 202 -8.33 1.84 10.00
C LYS A 202 -7.03 2.61 10.11
N THR A 203 -5.97 1.98 10.65
CA THR A 203 -4.64 2.57 10.77
C THR A 203 -4.08 2.98 9.40
N MET A 204 -4.08 2.08 8.45
CA MET A 204 -3.56 2.36 7.10
C MET A 204 -4.36 3.42 6.36
N ASN A 205 -5.69 3.46 6.54
CA ASN A 205 -6.55 4.50 5.97
C ASN A 205 -6.29 5.89 6.58
N HIS A 206 -6.04 5.93 7.88
CA HIS A 206 -5.64 7.16 8.58
C HIS A 206 -4.30 7.69 8.03
N LEU A 207 -3.29 6.83 7.92
CA LEU A 207 -1.99 7.21 7.37
C LEU A 207 -2.10 7.72 5.92
N LEU A 208 -2.97 7.12 5.09
CA LEU A 208 -3.19 7.58 3.71
C LEU A 208 -3.75 9.01 3.67
N GLY A 209 -4.65 9.36 4.59
CA GLY A 209 -5.19 10.72 4.70
C GLY A 209 -4.22 11.74 5.28
N SER A 210 -3.12 11.31 5.89
CA SER A 210 -2.16 12.16 6.61
C SER A 210 -0.91 12.54 5.80
N ILE A 211 -0.83 12.16 4.53
CA ILE A 211 0.29 12.54 3.64
C ILE A 211 0.24 14.05 3.38
N ASP A 212 1.30 14.82 3.72
CA ASP A 212 1.35 16.28 3.60
C ASP A 212 2.77 16.80 3.29
#